data_8a5af33fe54b4f1a33bc160a51beb05a
#
_entry.id   8a5af33fe54b4f1a33bc160a51beb05a
#
_cell.length_a   1.000
_cell.length_b   1.000
_cell.length_c   1.000
_cell.angle_alpha   90.00
_cell.angle_beta   90.00
_cell.angle_gamma   90.00
#
_symmetry.space_group_name_H-M   'P 1'
#
loop_
_entity.id
_entity.type
_entity.pdbx_description
1 polymer ?
#
loop_
_entity_poly.entity_id
_entity_poly.type
_entity_poly.pdbx_seq_one_letter_code
_entity_poly.pdbx_strand_id
1 'polypeptide(L)'
;AQNAFEYAKGFHGIEAISIDGANFTESYLAIQKVLETMRTERRPFLVHAKVPLLNHHTSGVRMEWYRDDLEEAQLRDPFPVFQKQLLDAGFTKDEIQKINDTAVAKVLADYNKALLAEDPKPEDLFTHDFAPTTITEEVGERNPEREDKVVMVDCALFAVEELMKKHQECLLYGQDVGGRLGGVFREAATLA
;
A
#
# COMPACT_ATOMS: atom_id res chain seq x y z
N ALA A 1 7.07 -9.21 -16.89
CA ALA A 1 6.29 -8.68 -15.77
C ALA A 1 5.61 -9.84 -15.05
N GLN A 2 5.64 -9.85 -13.74
CA GLN A 2 4.97 -10.88 -12.95
C GLN A 2 3.47 -10.60 -12.90
N ASN A 3 2.68 -11.63 -13.07
CA ASN A 3 1.23 -11.53 -13.05
C ASN A 3 0.71 -12.27 -11.81
N ALA A 4 0.15 -11.53 -10.84
CA ALA A 4 -0.34 -12.09 -9.59
C ALA A 4 -1.47 -13.12 -9.79
N PHE A 5 -2.31 -12.94 -10.82
CA PHE A 5 -3.34 -13.91 -11.17
C PHE A 5 -2.73 -15.24 -11.64
N GLU A 6 -1.69 -15.20 -12.50
CA GLU A 6 -1.01 -16.41 -12.95
C GLU A 6 -0.23 -17.08 -11.81
N TYR A 7 0.37 -16.28 -10.94
CA TYR A 7 1.07 -16.76 -9.74
C TYR A 7 0.14 -17.51 -8.79
N ALA A 8 -1.07 -17.01 -8.58
CA ALA A 8 -2.06 -17.63 -7.69
C ALA A 8 -2.47 -19.05 -8.13
N LYS A 9 -2.40 -19.35 -9.42
CA LYS A 9 -2.71 -20.70 -9.95
C LYS A 9 -1.76 -21.78 -9.42
N GLY A 10 -0.61 -21.41 -8.90
CA GLY A 10 0.34 -22.36 -8.28
C GLY A 10 -0.07 -22.78 -6.86
N PHE A 11 -1.08 -22.17 -6.26
CA PHE A 11 -1.51 -22.45 -4.89
C PHE A 11 -2.81 -23.23 -4.87
N HIS A 12 -2.76 -24.42 -4.29
CA HIS A 12 -3.96 -25.23 -4.14
C HIS A 12 -4.94 -24.58 -3.15
N GLY A 13 -6.21 -24.50 -3.53
CA GLY A 13 -7.28 -23.98 -2.67
C GLY A 13 -7.49 -22.47 -2.75
N ILE A 14 -6.70 -21.73 -3.55
CA ILE A 14 -6.93 -20.32 -3.85
C ILE A 14 -7.63 -20.19 -5.20
N GLU A 15 -8.78 -19.55 -5.23
CA GLU A 15 -9.37 -19.08 -6.49
C GLU A 15 -8.85 -17.68 -6.81
N ALA A 16 -8.67 -17.37 -8.10
CA ALA A 16 -8.17 -16.07 -8.53
C ALA A 16 -8.98 -15.52 -9.71
N ILE A 17 -9.12 -14.21 -9.76
CA ILE A 17 -9.64 -13.47 -10.92
C ILE A 17 -8.73 -12.28 -11.23
N SER A 18 -8.71 -11.88 -12.51
CA SER A 18 -8.06 -10.63 -12.94
C SER A 18 -9.12 -9.70 -13.52
N ILE A 19 -9.13 -8.46 -13.08
CA ILE A 19 -10.13 -7.45 -13.46
C ILE A 19 -9.46 -6.14 -13.88
N ASP A 20 -10.16 -5.33 -14.67
CA ASP A 20 -9.82 -3.93 -14.84
C ASP A 20 -10.32 -3.13 -13.64
N GLY A 21 -9.40 -2.85 -12.70
CA GLY A 21 -9.71 -2.09 -11.49
C GLY A 21 -10.04 -0.61 -11.73
N ALA A 22 -9.81 -0.09 -12.94
CA ALA A 22 -10.28 1.24 -13.34
C ALA A 22 -11.75 1.25 -13.80
N ASN A 23 -12.35 0.07 -14.04
CA ASN A 23 -13.76 -0.06 -14.39
C ASN A 23 -14.58 -0.33 -13.11
N PHE A 24 -15.36 0.66 -12.69
CA PHE A 24 -16.18 0.56 -11.47
C PHE A 24 -17.17 -0.61 -11.54
N THR A 25 -17.89 -0.75 -12.64
CA THR A 25 -18.94 -1.79 -12.81
C THR A 25 -18.35 -3.18 -12.75
N GLU A 26 -17.24 -3.43 -13.45
CA GLU A 26 -16.53 -4.71 -13.42
C GLU A 26 -16.02 -5.02 -11.99
N SER A 27 -15.40 -4.04 -11.34
CA SER A 27 -14.90 -4.17 -9.97
C SER A 27 -16.03 -4.48 -8.98
N TYR A 28 -17.14 -3.77 -9.07
CA TYR A 28 -18.30 -3.98 -8.19
C TYR A 28 -18.86 -5.40 -8.33
N LEU A 29 -19.14 -5.85 -9.55
CA LEU A 29 -19.71 -7.18 -9.82
C LEU A 29 -18.73 -8.30 -9.43
N ALA A 30 -17.43 -8.11 -9.69
CA ALA A 30 -16.40 -9.05 -9.29
C ALA A 30 -16.32 -9.20 -7.78
N ILE A 31 -16.30 -8.10 -7.03
CA ILE A 31 -16.23 -8.13 -5.57
C ILE A 31 -17.50 -8.72 -4.97
N GLN A 32 -18.68 -8.46 -5.52
CA GLN A 32 -19.92 -9.11 -5.06
C GLN A 32 -19.79 -10.65 -5.16
N LYS A 33 -19.37 -11.16 -6.32
CA LYS A 33 -19.15 -12.60 -6.52
C LYS A 33 -18.11 -13.17 -5.56
N VAL A 34 -16.98 -12.48 -5.38
CA VAL A 34 -15.92 -12.91 -4.46
C VAL A 34 -16.44 -13.00 -3.03
N LEU A 35 -17.16 -11.97 -2.57
CA LEU A 35 -17.74 -11.96 -1.22
C LEU A 35 -18.77 -13.07 -1.00
N GLU A 36 -19.61 -13.33 -1.99
CA GLU A 36 -20.56 -14.45 -1.94
C GLU A 36 -19.81 -15.79 -1.80
N THR A 37 -18.83 -16.05 -2.66
CA THR A 37 -18.02 -17.27 -2.62
C THR A 37 -17.29 -17.43 -1.28
N MET A 38 -16.61 -16.37 -0.81
CA MET A 38 -15.88 -16.42 0.45
C MET A 38 -16.78 -16.66 1.66
N ARG A 39 -17.98 -16.11 1.66
CA ARG A 39 -18.96 -16.27 2.76
C ARG A 39 -19.62 -17.64 2.78
N THR A 40 -19.87 -18.22 1.60
CA THR A 40 -20.52 -19.53 1.47
C THR A 40 -19.53 -20.69 1.57
N GLU A 41 -18.38 -20.57 0.90
CA GLU A 41 -17.42 -21.67 0.80
C GLU A 41 -16.23 -21.57 1.76
N ARG A 42 -16.08 -20.42 2.46
CA ARG A 42 -15.03 -20.20 3.47
C ARG A 42 -13.62 -20.45 2.99
N ARG A 43 -13.31 -20.12 1.73
CA ARG A 43 -12.01 -20.28 1.12
C ARG A 43 -11.41 -18.93 0.69
N PRO A 44 -10.07 -18.83 0.62
CA PRO A 44 -9.41 -17.61 0.19
C PRO A 44 -9.62 -17.35 -1.31
N PHE A 45 -9.59 -16.06 -1.67
CA PHE A 45 -9.74 -15.59 -3.04
C PHE A 45 -8.71 -14.51 -3.33
N LEU A 46 -8.06 -14.55 -4.50
CA LEU A 46 -7.14 -13.50 -4.95
C LEU A 46 -7.80 -12.69 -6.07
N VAL A 47 -7.94 -11.40 -5.86
CA VAL A 47 -8.39 -10.47 -6.90
C VAL A 47 -7.19 -9.66 -7.39
N HIS A 48 -6.78 -9.87 -8.63
CA HIS A 48 -5.76 -9.08 -9.30
C HIS A 48 -6.43 -7.92 -10.05
N ALA A 49 -6.53 -6.76 -9.43
CA ALA A 49 -7.06 -5.55 -10.02
C ALA A 49 -5.94 -4.74 -10.70
N LYS A 50 -6.07 -4.52 -12.02
CA LYS A 50 -5.15 -3.66 -12.78
C LYS A 50 -5.63 -2.22 -12.67
N VAL A 51 -4.92 -1.40 -11.93
CA VAL A 51 -5.24 0.01 -11.69
C VAL A 51 -4.17 0.95 -12.24
N PRO A 52 -4.52 2.15 -12.72
CA PRO A 52 -3.54 3.16 -13.05
C PRO A 52 -2.93 3.77 -11.79
N LEU A 53 -1.66 4.11 -11.82
CA LEU A 53 -1.03 4.96 -10.80
C LEU A 53 -1.15 6.42 -11.24
N LEU A 54 -2.02 7.19 -10.59
CA LEU A 54 -2.33 8.58 -10.97
C LEU A 54 -1.48 9.61 -10.22
N ASN A 55 -0.91 9.23 -9.08
CA ASN A 55 -0.12 10.11 -8.23
C ASN A 55 1.16 9.42 -7.77
N HIS A 56 2.06 10.18 -7.14
CA HIS A 56 3.27 9.62 -6.53
C HIS A 56 2.91 8.61 -5.43
N HIS A 57 3.74 7.58 -5.29
CA HIS A 57 3.57 6.58 -4.23
C HIS A 57 3.74 7.20 -2.83
N THR A 58 4.74 8.05 -2.69
CA THR A 58 5.03 8.78 -1.43
C THR A 58 5.46 10.21 -1.73
N SER A 59 5.55 11.05 -0.71
CA SER A 59 6.03 12.43 -0.83
C SER A 59 7.49 12.54 -1.34
N GLY A 60 8.30 11.50 -1.13
CA GLY A 60 9.72 11.48 -1.48
C GLY A 60 10.07 10.77 -2.79
N VAL A 61 9.15 10.05 -3.40
CA VAL A 61 9.40 9.25 -4.60
C VAL A 61 8.50 9.71 -5.75
N ARG A 62 9.13 10.20 -6.79
CA ARG A 62 8.45 10.69 -7.98
C ARG A 62 8.17 9.55 -8.95
N MET A 63 6.95 9.47 -9.49
CA MET A 63 6.55 8.40 -10.41
C MET A 63 7.33 8.45 -11.74
N GLU A 64 7.80 9.61 -12.16
CA GLU A 64 8.62 9.79 -13.36
C GLU A 64 10.00 9.11 -13.27
N TRP A 65 10.40 8.64 -12.09
CA TRP A 65 11.66 7.94 -11.90
C TRP A 65 11.61 6.46 -12.25
N TYR A 66 10.40 5.89 -12.28
CA TYR A 66 10.21 4.44 -12.43
C TYR A 66 9.03 4.04 -13.33
N ARG A 67 8.31 5.04 -13.90
CA ARG A 67 7.18 4.83 -14.80
C ARG A 67 7.41 5.53 -16.12
N ASP A 68 7.08 4.85 -17.20
CA ASP A 68 7.12 5.35 -18.59
C ASP A 68 5.73 5.42 -19.24
N ASP A 69 4.67 5.03 -18.51
CA ASP A 69 3.30 4.93 -18.98
C ASP A 69 2.35 5.99 -18.39
N LEU A 70 2.88 7.17 -17.98
CA LEU A 70 2.12 8.17 -17.24
C LEU A 70 0.93 8.74 -18.04
N GLU A 71 1.09 8.97 -19.32
CA GLU A 71 0.00 9.48 -20.18
C GLU A 71 -1.11 8.43 -20.33
N GLU A 72 -0.74 7.17 -20.55
CA GLU A 72 -1.71 6.06 -20.61
C GLU A 72 -2.46 5.90 -19.28
N ALA A 73 -1.75 6.01 -18.16
CA ALA A 73 -2.35 5.93 -16.83
C ALA A 73 -3.40 7.02 -16.61
N GLN A 74 -3.13 8.27 -17.02
CA GLN A 74 -4.09 9.37 -16.92
C GLN A 74 -5.37 9.15 -17.75
N LEU A 75 -5.25 8.54 -18.92
CA LEU A 75 -6.42 8.20 -19.76
C LEU A 75 -7.31 7.12 -19.13
N ARG A 76 -6.75 6.35 -18.18
CA ARG A 76 -7.45 5.31 -17.45
C ARG A 76 -7.91 5.75 -16.06
N ASP A 77 -7.95 7.05 -15.77
CA ASP A 77 -8.53 7.57 -14.52
C ASP A 77 -9.96 7.05 -14.35
N PRO A 78 -10.24 6.28 -13.27
CA PRO A 78 -11.56 5.69 -13.06
C PRO A 78 -12.67 6.70 -12.89
N PHE A 79 -12.39 7.93 -12.42
CA PHE A 79 -13.42 8.92 -12.15
C PHE A 79 -14.11 9.43 -13.43
N PRO A 80 -13.41 10.01 -14.45
CA PRO A 80 -14.04 10.42 -15.69
C PRO A 80 -14.59 9.24 -16.49
N VAL A 81 -13.96 8.07 -16.42
CA VAL A 81 -14.48 6.85 -17.06
C VAL A 81 -15.84 6.48 -16.48
N PHE A 82 -15.99 6.48 -15.16
CA PHE A 82 -17.26 6.16 -14.52
C PHE A 82 -18.32 7.24 -14.74
N GLN A 83 -17.96 8.53 -14.73
CA GLN A 83 -18.89 9.61 -15.11
C GLN A 83 -19.47 9.38 -16.51
N LYS A 84 -18.62 9.01 -17.47
CA LYS A 84 -19.09 8.70 -18.83
C LYS A 84 -20.06 7.52 -18.83
N GLN A 85 -19.76 6.45 -18.11
CA GLN A 85 -20.64 5.27 -18.00
C GLN A 85 -22.02 5.66 -17.44
N LEU A 86 -22.08 6.54 -16.44
CA LEU A 86 -23.32 7.03 -15.87
C LEU A 86 -24.14 7.84 -16.87
N LEU A 87 -23.49 8.73 -17.63
CA LEU A 87 -24.13 9.51 -18.69
C LEU A 87 -24.69 8.59 -19.80
N ASP A 88 -23.89 7.59 -20.22
CA ASP A 88 -24.30 6.62 -21.23
C ASP A 88 -25.47 5.73 -20.73
N ALA A 89 -25.57 5.53 -19.41
CA ALA A 89 -26.68 4.83 -18.75
C ALA A 89 -27.93 5.71 -18.54
N GLY A 90 -27.90 6.98 -18.94
CA GLY A 90 -29.03 7.90 -18.91
C GLY A 90 -29.12 8.80 -17.68
N PHE A 91 -28.11 8.82 -16.81
CA PHE A 91 -28.03 9.82 -15.74
C PHE A 91 -27.75 11.20 -16.32
N THR A 92 -28.35 12.22 -15.76
CA THR A 92 -28.10 13.61 -16.14
C THR A 92 -26.85 14.16 -15.45
N LYS A 93 -26.25 15.20 -16.01
CA LYS A 93 -25.13 15.91 -15.40
C LYS A 93 -25.48 16.46 -14.02
N ASP A 94 -26.70 16.95 -13.84
CA ASP A 94 -27.17 17.53 -12.58
C ASP A 94 -27.30 16.46 -11.48
N GLU A 95 -27.77 15.27 -11.82
CA GLU A 95 -27.82 14.14 -10.89
C GLU A 95 -26.41 13.73 -10.44
N ILE A 96 -25.47 13.61 -11.38
CA ILE A 96 -24.08 13.29 -11.07
C ILE A 96 -23.45 14.37 -10.20
N GLN A 97 -23.68 15.67 -10.53
CA GLN A 97 -23.17 16.77 -9.73
C GLN A 97 -23.72 16.74 -8.30
N LYS A 98 -25.03 16.49 -8.13
CA LYS A 98 -25.63 16.36 -6.80
C LYS A 98 -25.02 15.23 -5.97
N ILE A 99 -24.68 14.11 -6.61
CA ILE A 99 -23.98 12.99 -5.94
C ILE A 99 -22.59 13.46 -5.48
N ASN A 100 -21.85 14.12 -6.36
CA ASN A 100 -20.52 14.64 -6.04
C ASN A 100 -20.57 15.65 -4.87
N ASP A 101 -21.49 16.60 -4.91
CA ASP A 101 -21.66 17.61 -3.86
C ASP A 101 -21.98 16.95 -2.51
N THR A 102 -22.84 15.93 -2.53
CA THR A 102 -23.17 15.16 -1.33
C THR A 102 -21.94 14.41 -0.77
N ALA A 103 -21.14 13.81 -1.66
CA ALA A 103 -19.92 13.12 -1.27
C ALA A 103 -18.88 14.09 -0.68
N VAL A 104 -18.67 15.24 -1.31
CA VAL A 104 -17.77 16.29 -0.80
C VAL A 104 -18.23 16.80 0.56
N ALA A 105 -19.52 17.09 0.73
CA ALA A 105 -20.06 17.56 2.00
C ALA A 105 -19.84 16.51 3.11
N LYS A 106 -20.05 15.23 2.81
CA LYS A 106 -19.80 14.13 3.75
C LYS A 106 -18.33 14.04 4.14
N VAL A 107 -17.42 14.07 3.17
CA VAL A 107 -15.96 14.00 3.45
C VAL A 107 -15.52 15.17 4.32
N LEU A 108 -15.99 16.38 4.03
CA LEU A 108 -15.67 17.57 4.85
C LEU A 108 -16.23 17.46 6.28
N ALA A 109 -17.43 16.93 6.44
CA ALA A 109 -18.01 16.69 7.76
C ALA A 109 -17.20 15.64 8.56
N ASP A 110 -16.80 14.54 7.92
CA ASP A 110 -16.00 13.48 8.54
C ASP A 110 -14.59 14.01 8.88
N TYR A 111 -13.97 14.80 7.99
CA TYR A 111 -12.69 15.46 8.25
C TYR A 111 -12.76 16.39 9.47
N ASN A 112 -13.76 17.28 9.53
CA ASN A 112 -13.94 18.18 10.66
C ASN A 112 -14.20 17.42 11.98
N LYS A 113 -14.95 16.30 11.90
CA LYS A 113 -15.13 15.42 13.06
C LYS A 113 -13.81 14.82 13.54
N ALA A 114 -12.94 14.40 12.62
CA ALA A 114 -11.63 13.87 12.95
C ALA A 114 -10.72 14.94 13.60
N LEU A 115 -10.76 16.19 13.08
CA LEU A 115 -10.01 17.31 13.68
C LEU A 115 -10.45 17.67 15.10
N LEU A 116 -11.71 17.40 15.43
CA LEU A 116 -12.26 17.65 16.77
C LEU A 116 -12.13 16.45 17.71
N ALA A 117 -11.66 15.33 17.22
CA ALA A 117 -11.41 14.14 18.04
C ALA A 117 -10.27 14.41 19.04
N GLU A 118 -10.35 13.78 20.19
CA GLU A 118 -9.28 13.85 21.19
C GLU A 118 -8.00 13.22 20.62
N ASP A 119 -6.86 13.90 20.79
CA ASP A 119 -5.57 13.34 20.41
C ASP A 119 -5.22 12.12 21.25
N PRO A 120 -4.53 11.14 20.68
CA PRO A 120 -4.05 9.98 21.44
C PRO A 120 -3.09 10.44 22.55
N LYS A 121 -3.16 9.77 23.69
CA LYS A 121 -2.28 10.02 24.83
C LYS A 121 -1.02 9.14 24.74
N PRO A 122 0.10 9.55 25.36
CA PRO A 122 1.32 8.72 25.37
C PRO A 122 1.08 7.31 25.92
N GLU A 123 0.15 7.15 26.86
CA GLU A 123 -0.23 5.87 27.46
C GLU A 123 -0.89 4.92 26.47
N ASP A 124 -1.54 5.46 25.43
CA ASP A 124 -2.22 4.65 24.39
C ASP A 124 -1.22 3.87 23.55
N LEU A 125 0.07 4.26 23.52
CA LEU A 125 1.14 3.52 22.88
C LEU A 125 1.37 2.12 23.47
N PHE A 126 0.93 1.90 24.70
CA PHE A 126 1.11 0.64 25.42
C PHE A 126 -0.18 -0.19 25.49
N THR A 127 -1.22 0.25 24.81
CA THR A 127 -2.52 -0.44 24.80
C THR A 127 -2.73 -1.17 23.48
N HIS A 128 -3.11 -2.44 23.53
CA HIS A 128 -3.47 -3.26 22.37
C HIS A 128 -2.38 -3.50 21.32
N ASP A 129 -1.10 -3.24 21.62
CA ASP A 129 0.01 -3.39 20.69
C ASP A 129 0.28 -4.86 20.33
N PHE A 130 0.10 -5.74 21.29
CA PHE A 130 0.36 -7.16 21.13
C PHE A 130 -0.80 -8.00 21.65
N ALA A 131 -1.04 -9.13 21.02
CA ALA A 131 -1.81 -10.18 21.64
C ALA A 131 -1.14 -10.59 22.98
N PRO A 132 -1.88 -11.13 23.97
CA PRO A 132 -1.30 -11.57 25.23
C PRO A 132 -0.33 -12.73 24.99
N THR A 133 0.91 -12.39 24.69
CA THR A 133 2.03 -13.32 24.53
C THR A 133 3.07 -13.01 25.59
N THR A 134 3.59 -14.04 26.21
CA THR A 134 4.66 -13.91 27.19
C THR A 134 5.98 -14.03 26.45
N ILE A 135 6.77 -12.94 26.39
CA ILE A 135 8.19 -13.02 26.02
C ILE A 135 8.92 -13.54 27.26
N THR A 136 9.45 -14.75 27.18
CA THR A 136 10.06 -15.44 28.31
C THR A 136 11.57 -15.23 28.40
N GLU A 137 12.21 -14.82 27.29
CA GLU A 137 13.65 -14.56 27.24
C GLU A 137 13.94 -13.33 26.38
N GLU A 138 14.73 -12.40 26.89
CA GLU A 138 15.40 -11.36 26.13
C GLU A 138 16.87 -11.70 25.95
N VAL A 139 17.37 -11.54 24.73
CA VAL A 139 18.79 -11.76 24.40
C VAL A 139 19.38 -10.43 23.93
N GLY A 140 20.54 -10.07 24.49
CA GLY A 140 21.23 -8.84 24.16
C GLY A 140 21.06 -7.74 25.19
N GLU A 141 21.80 -6.66 25.02
CA GLU A 141 21.79 -5.49 25.89
C GLU A 141 21.01 -4.35 25.22
N ARG A 142 19.94 -3.87 25.87
CA ARG A 142 19.07 -2.83 25.31
C ARG A 142 19.71 -1.44 25.28
N ASN A 143 20.70 -1.20 26.11
CA ASN A 143 21.34 0.12 26.26
C ASN A 143 22.82 -0.03 26.59
N PRO A 144 23.65 -0.42 25.60
CA PRO A 144 25.10 -0.56 25.83
C PRO A 144 25.70 0.79 26.23
N GLU A 145 26.47 0.79 27.33
CA GLU A 145 26.99 2.01 27.97
C GLU A 145 28.11 2.73 27.18
N ARG A 146 28.67 2.09 26.16
CA ARG A 146 29.94 2.51 25.53
C ARG A 146 29.79 3.02 24.09
N GLU A 147 28.56 3.10 23.57
CA GLU A 147 28.34 3.45 22.18
C GLU A 147 27.60 4.78 22.06
N ASP A 148 27.93 5.55 21.02
CA ASP A 148 27.19 6.76 20.67
C ASP A 148 25.76 6.43 20.30
N LYS A 149 24.84 7.23 20.80
CA LYS A 149 23.42 7.07 20.46
C LYS A 149 23.15 7.54 19.04
N VAL A 150 22.67 6.67 18.22
CA VAL A 150 22.23 6.93 16.85
C VAL A 150 20.78 6.50 16.67
N VAL A 151 20.13 6.96 15.61
CA VAL A 151 18.77 6.51 15.33
C VAL A 151 18.76 5.06 14.83
N MET A 152 17.68 4.35 15.12
CA MET A 152 17.59 2.91 14.84
C MET A 152 17.82 2.56 13.37
N VAL A 153 17.35 3.41 12.42
CA VAL A 153 17.55 3.19 10.99
C VAL A 153 19.03 3.28 10.59
N ASP A 154 19.79 4.18 11.20
CA ASP A 154 21.24 4.30 10.96
C ASP A 154 21.99 3.10 11.55
N CYS A 155 21.57 2.57 12.71
CA CYS A 155 22.15 1.33 13.25
C CYS A 155 21.97 0.16 12.27
N ALA A 156 20.80 0.02 11.68
CA ALA A 156 20.54 -1.02 10.68
C ALA A 156 21.42 -0.85 9.43
N LEU A 157 21.55 0.39 8.94
CA LEU A 157 22.42 0.71 7.81
C LEU A 157 23.88 0.37 8.11
N PHE A 158 24.42 0.81 9.25
CA PHE A 158 25.81 0.55 9.64
C PHE A 158 26.10 -0.94 9.79
N ALA A 159 25.16 -1.70 10.36
CA ALA A 159 25.31 -3.15 10.46
C ALA A 159 25.38 -3.83 9.08
N VAL A 160 24.55 -3.42 8.14
CA VAL A 160 24.59 -3.93 6.76
C VAL A 160 25.91 -3.53 6.07
N GLU A 161 26.33 -2.28 6.21
CA GLU A 161 27.59 -1.77 5.66
C GLU A 161 28.80 -2.55 6.17
N GLU A 162 28.87 -2.79 7.48
CA GLU A 162 29.93 -3.59 8.09
C GLU A 162 29.97 -5.03 7.56
N LEU A 163 28.81 -5.67 7.45
CA LEU A 163 28.70 -7.02 6.90
C LEU A 163 29.15 -7.06 5.44
N MET A 164 28.74 -6.12 4.60
CA MET A 164 29.13 -6.07 3.20
C MET A 164 30.61 -5.76 3.01
N LYS A 165 31.22 -4.93 3.87
CA LYS A 165 32.68 -4.69 3.88
C LYS A 165 33.46 -5.93 4.28
N LYS A 166 32.96 -6.70 5.23
CA LYS A 166 33.63 -7.90 5.77
C LYS A 166 33.44 -9.13 4.87
N HIS A 167 32.29 -9.21 4.19
CA HIS A 167 31.84 -10.36 3.42
C HIS A 167 31.45 -9.93 2.01
N GLN A 168 32.37 -10.02 1.07
CA GLN A 168 32.15 -9.61 -0.33
C GLN A 168 31.09 -10.44 -1.08
N GLU A 169 30.73 -11.61 -0.54
CA GLU A 169 29.66 -12.47 -1.02
C GLU A 169 28.25 -11.99 -0.63
N CYS A 170 28.13 -11.00 0.27
CA CYS A 170 26.85 -10.45 0.69
C CYS A 170 26.18 -9.65 -0.43
N LEU A 171 24.88 -9.86 -0.59
CA LEU A 171 24.03 -9.13 -1.51
C LEU A 171 22.85 -8.53 -0.74
N LEU A 172 22.59 -7.26 -0.99
CA LEU A 172 21.37 -6.60 -0.53
C LEU A 172 20.36 -6.52 -1.67
N TYR A 173 19.21 -7.15 -1.48
CA TYR A 173 18.10 -7.09 -2.44
C TYR A 173 16.77 -6.87 -1.73
N GLY A 174 15.85 -6.21 -2.40
CA GLY A 174 14.53 -5.90 -1.88
C GLY A 174 13.78 -4.96 -2.80
N GLN A 175 12.58 -4.57 -2.37
CA GLN A 175 11.80 -3.58 -3.08
C GLN A 175 12.44 -2.20 -2.91
N ASP A 176 12.69 -1.53 -4.03
CA ASP A 176 13.19 -0.15 -4.09
C ASP A 176 14.54 0.09 -3.39
N VAL A 177 15.36 -0.94 -3.13
CA VAL A 177 16.66 -0.77 -2.44
C VAL A 177 17.76 -0.21 -3.33
N GLY A 178 17.64 -0.34 -4.65
CA GLY A 178 18.70 0.08 -5.59
C GLY A 178 18.72 1.58 -5.93
N GLY A 179 19.90 2.10 -6.15
CA GLY A 179 20.14 3.43 -6.72
C GLY A 179 19.46 4.58 -5.97
N ARG A 180 18.73 5.42 -6.71
CA ARG A 180 18.09 6.64 -6.16
C ARG A 180 16.98 6.34 -5.16
N LEU A 181 16.33 5.19 -5.21
CA LEU A 181 15.23 4.84 -4.32
C LEU A 181 15.74 4.49 -2.91
N GLY A 182 16.73 3.63 -2.79
CA GLY A 182 17.48 3.36 -1.55
C GLY A 182 16.69 2.72 -0.42
N GLY A 183 15.53 2.11 -0.68
CA GLY A 183 14.64 1.58 0.34
C GLY A 183 13.67 2.62 0.92
N VAL A 184 12.85 2.21 1.89
CA VAL A 184 11.75 3.03 2.45
C VAL A 184 12.27 4.35 3.05
N PHE A 185 13.38 4.33 3.76
CA PHE A 185 14.01 5.50 4.38
C PHE A 185 15.27 5.98 3.63
N ARG A 186 15.49 5.46 2.42
CA ARG A 186 16.62 5.77 1.55
C ARG A 186 17.99 5.39 2.12
N GLU A 187 18.03 4.60 3.16
CA GLU A 187 19.23 4.14 3.85
C GLU A 187 20.16 3.35 2.91
N ALA A 188 19.59 2.51 2.06
CA ALA A 188 20.39 1.69 1.12
C ALA A 188 21.00 2.49 -0.05
N ALA A 189 20.56 3.74 -0.30
CA ALA A 189 21.12 4.59 -1.35
C ALA A 189 22.61 4.91 -1.13
N THR A 190 23.09 4.86 0.09
CA THR A 190 24.49 5.11 0.45
C THR A 190 25.39 3.88 0.33
N LEU A 191 24.79 2.70 0.11
CA LEU A 191 25.51 1.41 -0.03
C LEU A 191 25.82 1.07 -1.50
N ALA A 192 25.32 1.86 -2.46
CA ALA A 192 25.46 1.60 -3.90
C ALA A 192 26.68 2.24 -4.51
#